data_c4a71c31224483de6e3a15f18f773c90
#
_entry.id   c4a71c31224483de6e3a15f18f773c90
#
_cell.length_a   1.000
_cell.length_b   1.000
_cell.length_c   1.000
_cell.angle_alpha   90.00
_cell.angle_beta   90.00
_cell.angle_gamma   90.00
#
_symmetry.space_group_name_H-M   'P 1'
#
loop_
_entity.id
_entity.type
_entity.pdbx_description
1 polymer ?
#
loop_
_entity_poly.entity_id
_entity_poly.type
_entity_poly.pdbx_seq_one_letter_code
_entity_poly.pdbx_strand_id
1 'polypeptide(L)' 'MNNLYLVTLNSNEHILIVASDKELASDYCLPVMNFGEWVEDVEFIAVVGGDYIEGEIIKKF' A
#
# COMPACT_ATOMS: atom_id res chain seq x y z
N MET A 1 -10.89 -7.78 7.42
CA MET A 1 -9.75 -8.67 7.19
C MET A 1 -8.62 -7.87 6.56
N ASN A 2 -7.42 -8.03 7.07
CA ASN A 2 -6.28 -7.28 6.56
C ASN A 2 -5.56 -8.07 5.49
N ASN A 3 -5.19 -7.36 4.42
CA ASN A 3 -4.43 -7.90 3.31
C ASN A 3 -3.14 -7.10 3.14
N LEU A 4 -2.15 -7.73 2.54
CA LEU A 4 -0.91 -7.06 2.16
C LEU A 4 -0.99 -6.74 0.67
N TYR A 5 -0.74 -5.48 0.34
CA TYR A 5 -0.72 -5.00 -1.05
C TYR A 5 0.64 -4.43 -1.39
N LEU A 6 1.04 -4.64 -2.64
CA LEU A 6 2.19 -3.96 -3.22
C LEU A 6 1.66 -2.83 -4.09
N VAL A 7 1.94 -1.61 -3.70
CA VAL A 7 1.56 -0.41 -4.43
C VAL A 7 2.78 0.07 -5.21
N THR A 8 2.62 0.25 -6.52
CA THR A 8 3.69 0.77 -7.39
C THR A 8 3.34 2.19 -7.81
N LEU A 9 4.29 3.09 -7.62
CA LEU A 9 4.14 4.49 -7.98
C LEU A 9 4.73 4.76 -9.36
N ASN A 10 4.33 5.86 -9.98
CA ASN A 10 4.86 6.27 -11.28
C ASN A 10 6.37 6.51 -11.28
N SER A 11 6.95 6.72 -10.10
CA SER A 11 8.40 6.89 -9.93
C SER A 11 9.16 5.57 -9.86
N ASN A 12 8.47 4.43 -10.02
CA ASN A 12 9.00 3.08 -9.83
C ASN A 12 9.32 2.73 -8.38
N GLU A 13 8.91 3.57 -7.44
CA GLU A 13 8.98 3.20 -6.03
C GLU A 13 7.81 2.29 -5.66
N HIS A 14 8.00 1.47 -4.64
CA HIS A 14 7.01 0.51 -4.19
C HIS A 14 6.72 0.72 -2.70
N ILE A 15 5.47 0.46 -2.33
CA ILE A 15 5.04 0.54 -0.94
C ILE A 15 4.32 -0.77 -0.60
N LEU A 16 4.81 -1.48 0.42
CA LEU A 16 4.09 -2.60 0.99
C LEU A 16 3.20 -2.08 2.11
N ILE A 17 1.90 -2.27 1.98
CA ILE A 17 0.94 -1.67 2.90
C ILE A 17 -0.16 -2.68 3.27
N VAL A 18 -0.66 -2.55 4.50
CA VAL A 18 -1.76 -3.35 5.00
C VAL A 18 -3.06 -2.59 4.83
N ALA A 19 -4.04 -3.20 4.16
CA ALA A 19 -5.35 -2.60 3.96
C ALA A 19 -6.39 -3.68 3.76
N SER A 20 -7.67 -3.31 3.90
CA SER A 20 -8.75 -4.27 3.71
C SER A 20 -9.15 -4.43 2.25
N ASP A 21 -8.85 -3.44 1.39
CA ASP A 21 -9.07 -3.53 -0.05
C ASP A 21 -8.10 -2.64 -0.82
N LYS A 22 -8.15 -2.74 -2.17
CA LYS A 22 -7.23 -2.02 -3.04
C LYS A 22 -7.40 -0.51 -2.99
N GLU A 23 -8.63 -0.02 -2.89
CA GLU A 23 -8.88 1.42 -2.82
C GLU A 23 -8.29 2.02 -1.57
N LEU A 24 -8.47 1.36 -0.43
CA LEU A 24 -7.90 1.81 0.83
C LEU A 24 -6.39 1.76 0.80
N ALA A 25 -5.81 0.72 0.18
CA ALA A 25 -4.36 0.63 0.03
C ALA A 25 -3.82 1.86 -0.71
N SER A 26 -4.46 2.25 -1.78
CA SER A 26 -4.09 3.44 -2.54
C SER A 26 -4.23 4.71 -1.70
N ASP A 27 -5.35 4.86 -1.00
CA ASP A 27 -5.61 6.04 -0.19
C ASP A 27 -4.61 6.19 0.95
N TYR A 28 -4.25 5.09 1.60
CA TYR A 28 -3.30 5.11 2.70
C TYR A 28 -1.88 5.47 2.26
N CYS A 29 -1.57 5.37 0.98
CA CYS A 29 -0.25 5.78 0.47
C CYS A 29 -0.11 7.28 0.31
N LEU A 30 -1.21 8.04 0.26
CA LEU A 30 -1.16 9.48 0.01
C LEU A 30 -0.20 10.24 0.93
N PRO A 31 -0.22 10.02 2.26
CA PRO A 31 0.67 10.78 3.15
C PRO A 31 2.17 10.53 2.94
N VAL A 32 2.54 9.43 2.29
CA VAL A 32 3.95 9.07 2.10
C VAL A 32 4.41 9.25 0.65
N MET A 33 3.54 9.75 -0.21
CA MET A 33 3.90 10.05 -1.59
C MET A 33 4.47 11.46 -1.70
N ASN A 34 5.43 11.62 -2.62
CA ASN A 34 6.01 12.92 -2.91
C ASN A 34 5.17 13.66 -3.93
N PHE A 35 5.37 14.97 -4.01
CA PHE A 35 4.70 15.78 -5.02
C PHE A 35 4.99 15.25 -6.43
N GLY A 36 3.94 15.10 -7.22
CA GLY A 36 4.07 14.57 -8.58
C GLY A 36 4.01 13.06 -8.68
N GLU A 37 3.94 12.35 -7.56
CA GLU A 37 3.75 10.91 -7.59
C GLU A 37 2.27 10.55 -7.59
N TRP A 38 1.95 9.44 -8.25
CA TRP A 38 0.61 8.84 -8.17
C TRP A 38 0.74 7.32 -8.21
N VAL A 39 -0.34 6.65 -7.80
CA VAL A 39 -0.39 5.19 -7.80
C VAL A 39 -0.63 4.69 -9.22
N GLU A 40 0.28 3.86 -9.71
CA GLU A 40 0.17 3.23 -11.03
C GLU A 40 -0.50 1.87 -10.95
N ASP A 41 -0.22 1.11 -9.88
CA ASP A 41 -0.72 -0.24 -9.75
C ASP A 41 -0.84 -0.63 -8.29
N VAL A 42 -1.80 -1.48 -7.98
CA VAL A 42 -1.98 -2.07 -6.65
C VAL A 42 -2.17 -3.56 -6.83
N GLU A 43 -1.26 -4.34 -6.27
CA GLU A 43 -1.28 -5.79 -6.39
C GLU A 43 -1.53 -6.44 -5.03
N PHE A 44 -2.51 -7.35 -4.99
CA PHE A 44 -2.75 -8.17 -3.80
C PHE A 44 -1.62 -9.18 -3.65
N ILE A 45 -1.03 -9.24 -2.44
CA ILE A 45 0.07 -10.17 -2.16
C ILE A 45 -0.44 -11.34 -1.32
N ALA A 46 -1.07 -11.03 -0.18
CA ALA A 46 -1.48 -12.09 0.74
C ALA A 46 -2.48 -11.56 1.75
N VAL A 47 -3.23 -12.47 2.38
CA VAL A 47 -4.00 -12.17 3.58
C VAL A 47 -3.02 -12.21 4.76
N VAL A 48 -3.07 -11.18 5.62
CA VAL A 48 -2.22 -11.13 6.81
C VAL A 48 -3.07 -11.25 8.07
N GLY A 49 -2.44 -11.67 9.15
CA GLY A 49 -3.12 -11.89 10.40
C GLY A 49 -3.47 -10.60 11.15
N GLY A 50 -4.14 -10.77 12.28
CA GLY A 50 -4.61 -9.65 13.10
C GLY A 50 -3.51 -8.87 13.80
N ASP A 51 -2.26 -9.28 13.69
CA ASP A 51 -1.12 -8.56 14.28
C ASP A 51 -0.77 -7.29 13.50
N TYR A 52 -1.32 -7.14 12.30
CA TYR A 52 -1.07 -5.96 11.46
C TYR A 52 -2.25 -5.00 11.56
N ILE A 53 -1.93 -3.71 11.56
CA ILE A 53 -2.93 -2.64 11.69
C ILE A 53 -3.25 -2.13 10.30
N GLU A 54 -4.52 -1.90 10.02
CA GLU A 54 -4.95 -1.34 8.74
C GLU A 54 -4.27 0.02 8.49
N GLY A 55 -3.71 0.19 7.31
CA GLY A 55 -2.98 1.40 6.95
C GLY A 55 -1.50 1.35 7.32
N GLU A 56 -1.04 0.27 7.94
CA GLU A 56 0.36 0.13 8.33
C GLU A 56 1.24 -0.02 7.09
N ILE A 57 2.29 0.79 6.99
CA ILE A 57 3.27 0.69 5.92
C ILE A 57 4.40 -0.21 6.41
N ILE A 58 4.56 -1.35 5.74
CA ILE A 58 5.59 -2.32 6.09
C ILE A 58 6.94 -1.87 5.57
N LYS A 59 6.96 -1.39 4.33
CA LYS A 59 8.21 -0.98 3.69
C LYS A 59 7.92 -0.09 2.49
N LYS A 60 8.77 0.91 2.28
CA LYS A 60 8.80 1.69 1.05
C LYS A 60 10.16 1.48 0.38
N PHE A 61 10.16 1.13 -0.87
CA PHE A 61 11.42 0.80 -1.56
C PHE A 61 11.36 1.07 -3.05
#